data_c072f01255f3200b0e0ed157584ce4ab
#
_entry.id   c072f01255f3200b0e0ed157584ce4ab
#
_cell.length_a   1.000
_cell.length_b   1.000
_cell.length_c   1.000
_cell.angle_alpha   90.00
_cell.angle_beta   90.00
_cell.angle_gamma   90.00
#
_symmetry.space_group_name_H-M   'P 1'
#
loop_
_entity.id
_entity.type
_entity.pdbx_description
1 polymer ?
#
loop_
_entity_poly.entity_id
_entity_poly.type
_entity_poly.pdbx_seq_one_letter_code
_entity_poly.pdbx_strand_id
1 'polypeptide(L)'
;MFRSSSVLALVALAVLAPAAGAAVPAQDIASGGPLTHVFVGNDLSCQVAYAGDARNELFPSGAIPGSCGTLVSVGDALYAPDFANHDGSATSSLGSYTPYAAVSQTPVSGAGSSASPYSVTTVADAGATGLRITEVDTYIAGQEAYRTDVTVENRGGGTLSGVLYRAGDCYLQESDTGFGFVDAGAAAAGCAINANNSPAARIEQWFPITAGAAYMEAGFSEVWGHIATRQPFPNTCKCTESIDNGAGISWTYSLAPGARATFSHFTVFSPRGVAGPPPPANPTPAAPATTTRPPAIFGPGGIVSAPSNRRCISRRNFRIRIRKIRGVTIIAASVKVNGRTVRTLRGRRITAPVDLRGLPKGRYTVEIRVFTSDGRLITGKRRYRTCVPKRRKRGPL
;
A
#
# COMPACT_ATOMS: atom_id res chain seq x y z
N MET A 1 -79.91 36.56 -17.16
CA MET A 1 -78.57 37.12 -16.94
C MET A 1 -77.80 36.14 -16.03
N PHE A 2 -77.06 35.26 -16.64
CA PHE A 2 -76.22 34.31 -15.89
C PHE A 2 -74.76 34.78 -15.99
N ARG A 3 -74.12 35.08 -14.85
CA ARG A 3 -72.67 35.38 -14.78
C ARG A 3 -71.94 34.11 -14.50
N SER A 4 -71.12 33.67 -15.46
CA SER A 4 -70.11 32.57 -15.25
C SER A 4 -68.90 33.17 -14.61
N SER A 5 -68.55 32.66 -13.42
CA SER A 5 -67.29 32.95 -12.76
C SER A 5 -66.26 31.83 -13.10
N SER A 6 -65.25 32.19 -13.88
CA SER A 6 -64.12 31.27 -14.17
C SER A 6 -63.12 31.29 -13.02
N VAL A 7 -62.90 30.15 -12.37
CA VAL A 7 -61.84 29.94 -11.35
C VAL A 7 -60.62 29.55 -12.09
N LEU A 8 -59.57 30.39 -12.08
CA LEU A 8 -58.21 30.02 -12.51
C LEU A 8 -57.53 29.26 -11.39
N ALA A 9 -57.24 27.98 -11.62
CA ALA A 9 -56.42 27.19 -10.74
C ALA A 9 -54.91 27.42 -11.10
N LEU A 10 -54.16 28.07 -10.21
CA LEU A 10 -52.70 28.17 -10.30
C LEU A 10 -52.07 26.83 -9.84
N VAL A 11 -51.48 26.10 -10.77
CA VAL A 11 -50.64 24.95 -10.47
C VAL A 11 -49.24 25.49 -10.15
N ALA A 12 -48.83 25.48 -8.88
CA ALA A 12 -47.47 25.77 -8.46
C ALA A 12 -46.59 24.55 -8.76
N LEU A 13 -45.73 24.65 -9.78
CA LEU A 13 -44.64 23.70 -9.97
C LEU A 13 -43.59 23.92 -8.88
N ALA A 14 -43.52 23.02 -7.90
CA ALA A 14 -42.41 22.96 -6.97
C ALA A 14 -41.19 22.43 -7.74
N VAL A 15 -40.22 23.29 -8.06
CA VAL A 15 -38.89 22.90 -8.53
C VAL A 15 -38.16 22.33 -7.31
N LEU A 16 -38.03 21.01 -7.24
CA LEU A 16 -37.15 20.34 -6.32
C LEU A 16 -35.72 20.73 -6.70
N ALA A 17 -35.08 21.60 -5.92
CA ALA A 17 -33.66 21.83 -6.01
C ALA A 17 -32.96 20.50 -5.74
N PRO A 18 -31.90 20.12 -6.51
CA PRO A 18 -31.08 18.96 -6.18
C PRO A 18 -30.54 19.19 -4.78
N ALA A 19 -30.71 18.20 -3.90
CA ALA A 19 -30.07 18.22 -2.59
C ALA A 19 -28.57 18.32 -2.82
N ALA A 20 -27.92 19.34 -2.23
CA ALA A 20 -26.47 19.38 -2.15
C ALA A 20 -26.00 18.03 -1.56
N GLY A 21 -25.19 17.32 -2.32
CA GLY A 21 -24.68 16.02 -1.89
C GLY A 21 -24.08 16.17 -0.49
N ALA A 22 -24.58 15.41 0.47
CA ALA A 22 -23.98 15.35 1.78
C ALA A 22 -22.54 14.83 1.59
N ALA A 23 -21.55 15.50 2.22
CA ALA A 23 -20.18 15.03 2.21
C ALA A 23 -20.15 13.54 2.55
N VAL A 24 -19.39 12.76 1.77
CA VAL A 24 -19.29 11.30 1.95
C VAL A 24 -18.80 11.04 3.37
N PRO A 25 -19.55 10.33 4.23
CA PRO A 25 -19.10 10.06 5.59
C PRO A 25 -17.83 9.22 5.53
N ALA A 26 -16.80 9.64 6.25
CA ALA A 26 -15.57 8.89 6.40
C ALA A 26 -15.44 8.38 7.84
N GLN A 27 -14.89 7.18 8.02
CA GLN A 27 -14.41 6.72 9.30
C GLN A 27 -12.97 7.19 9.51
N ASP A 28 -12.65 7.63 10.71
CA ASP A 28 -11.32 8.11 11.07
C ASP A 28 -10.68 7.17 12.09
N ILE A 29 -9.64 6.47 11.65
CA ILE A 29 -8.79 5.70 12.55
C ILE A 29 -7.78 6.66 13.18
N ALA A 30 -8.17 7.33 14.26
CA ALA A 30 -7.30 8.23 15.00
C ALA A 30 -6.34 7.48 15.93
N SER A 31 -5.08 7.89 15.97
CA SER A 31 -4.04 7.23 16.77
C SER A 31 -2.99 8.22 17.31
N GLY A 32 -2.11 7.73 18.21
CA GLY A 32 -0.92 8.45 18.64
C GLY A 32 0.22 8.51 17.62
N GLY A 33 0.01 8.04 16.40
CA GLY A 33 0.99 8.09 15.31
C GLY A 33 1.84 6.83 15.16
N PRO A 34 2.77 6.82 14.14
CA PRO A 34 3.10 7.93 13.23
C PRO A 34 1.99 8.32 12.25
N LEU A 35 1.10 7.40 11.83
CA LEU A 35 -0.12 7.77 11.13
C LEU A 35 -1.13 8.22 12.19
N THR A 36 -1.34 9.54 12.28
CA THR A 36 -2.25 10.11 13.29
C THR A 36 -3.70 9.90 12.93
N HIS A 37 -4.00 9.87 11.64
CA HIS A 37 -5.32 9.61 11.09
C HIS A 37 -5.22 8.74 9.84
N VAL A 38 -6.08 7.75 9.69
CA VAL A 38 -6.36 7.06 8.44
C VAL A 38 -7.85 7.22 8.17
N PHE A 39 -8.19 8.11 7.22
CA PHE A 39 -9.56 8.37 6.83
C PHE A 39 -9.97 7.39 5.74
N VAL A 40 -11.09 6.72 5.93
CA VAL A 40 -11.68 5.74 5.01
C VAL A 40 -13.08 6.21 4.63
N GLY A 41 -13.26 6.62 3.37
CA GLY A 41 -14.57 6.99 2.84
C GLY A 41 -15.50 5.78 2.71
N ASN A 42 -16.82 5.99 2.83
CA ASN A 42 -17.80 4.91 2.62
C ASN A 42 -17.90 4.50 1.13
N ASP A 43 -17.23 5.23 0.25
CA ASP A 43 -17.09 5.00 -1.18
C ASP A 43 -15.70 4.46 -1.57
N LEU A 44 -14.91 3.96 -0.62
CA LEU A 44 -13.57 3.39 -0.81
C LEU A 44 -12.49 4.44 -1.13
N SER A 45 -12.73 5.72 -0.86
CA SER A 45 -11.72 6.77 -0.89
C SER A 45 -10.85 6.75 0.36
N CYS A 46 -9.63 7.31 0.27
CA CYS A 46 -8.66 7.31 1.36
C CYS A 46 -7.93 8.64 1.54
N GLN A 47 -7.55 8.93 2.79
CA GLN A 47 -6.67 10.03 3.16
C GLN A 47 -5.88 9.65 4.41
N VAL A 48 -4.67 10.19 4.58
CA VAL A 48 -3.80 9.87 5.70
C VAL A 48 -3.14 11.13 6.25
N ALA A 49 -3.10 11.29 7.56
CA ALA A 49 -2.29 12.30 8.23
C ALA A 49 -1.09 11.66 8.93
N TYR A 50 0.07 12.25 8.77
CA TYR A 50 1.31 11.79 9.39
C TYR A 50 1.73 12.75 10.53
N ALA A 51 2.27 12.19 11.61
CA ALA A 51 2.72 12.96 12.77
C ALA A 51 3.84 13.93 12.40
N GLY A 52 3.64 15.21 12.73
CA GLY A 52 4.59 16.29 12.46
C GLY A 52 4.30 17.08 11.19
N ASP A 53 3.41 16.61 10.31
CA ASP A 53 2.96 17.36 9.15
C ASP A 53 1.70 18.16 9.47
N ALA A 54 1.59 19.36 8.92
CA ALA A 54 0.44 20.24 9.14
C ALA A 54 -0.77 19.84 8.29
N ARG A 55 -0.51 19.08 7.22
CA ARG A 55 -1.49 18.64 6.23
C ARG A 55 -1.42 17.14 6.00
N ASN A 56 -2.35 16.61 5.24
CA ASN A 56 -2.39 15.19 4.91
C ASN A 56 -1.45 14.87 3.74
N GLU A 57 -1.13 13.60 3.56
CA GLU A 57 -0.11 13.11 2.64
C GLU A 57 -0.60 12.89 1.20
N LEU A 58 -1.92 13.02 0.98
CA LEU A 58 -2.56 12.84 -0.32
C LEU A 58 -3.32 14.11 -0.69
N PHE A 59 -3.36 14.46 -1.98
CA PHE A 59 -4.18 15.59 -2.41
C PHE A 59 -5.69 15.23 -2.35
N PRO A 60 -6.57 16.15 -1.99
CA PRO A 60 -6.32 17.44 -1.38
C PRO A 60 -5.79 17.27 0.04
N SER A 61 -4.95 18.19 0.49
CA SER A 61 -4.27 18.13 1.78
C SER A 61 -5.17 18.34 3.02
N GLY A 62 -6.48 18.23 2.85
CA GLY A 62 -7.50 18.29 3.91
C GLY A 62 -7.89 16.90 4.42
N ALA A 63 -8.76 16.84 5.44
CA ALA A 63 -9.22 15.58 6.03
C ALA A 63 -10.22 14.79 5.14
N ILE A 64 -10.72 15.38 4.06
CA ILE A 64 -11.69 14.73 3.18
C ILE A 64 -10.94 13.92 2.12
N PRO A 65 -11.19 12.60 1.99
CA PRO A 65 -10.58 11.77 0.95
C PRO A 65 -11.01 12.24 -0.45
N GLY A 66 -10.10 12.73 -1.28
CA GLY A 66 -10.43 13.34 -2.57
C GLY A 66 -9.73 12.73 -3.78
N SER A 67 -8.50 12.30 -3.64
CA SER A 67 -7.69 11.79 -4.76
C SER A 67 -6.88 10.56 -4.37
N CYS A 68 -7.44 9.69 -3.55
CA CYS A 68 -6.92 8.37 -3.22
C CYS A 68 -8.08 7.39 -3.05
N GLY A 69 -7.95 6.17 -3.56
CA GLY A 69 -8.99 5.16 -3.37
C GLY A 69 -8.76 3.86 -4.11
N THR A 70 -9.72 2.97 -3.92
CA THR A 70 -9.87 1.73 -4.68
C THR A 70 -10.81 1.96 -5.85
N LEU A 71 -10.38 1.58 -7.07
CA LEU A 71 -11.18 1.69 -8.28
C LEU A 71 -11.26 0.31 -8.96
N VAL A 72 -12.34 0.05 -9.69
CA VAL A 72 -12.47 -1.18 -10.47
C VAL A 72 -13.01 -0.91 -11.86
N SER A 73 -12.47 -1.58 -12.87
CA SER A 73 -13.17 -1.73 -14.15
C SER A 73 -13.96 -3.04 -14.17
N VAL A 74 -15.13 -3.04 -14.81
CA VAL A 74 -15.93 -4.23 -15.12
C VAL A 74 -16.29 -4.15 -16.59
N GLY A 75 -15.65 -4.97 -17.42
CA GLY A 75 -15.72 -4.77 -18.88
C GLY A 75 -15.21 -3.38 -19.25
N ASP A 76 -15.99 -2.65 -20.01
CA ASP A 76 -15.69 -1.28 -20.45
C ASP A 76 -16.13 -0.18 -19.47
N ALA A 77 -16.74 -0.51 -18.35
CA ALA A 77 -17.17 0.45 -17.33
C ALA A 77 -16.12 0.62 -16.24
N LEU A 78 -15.94 1.85 -15.76
CA LEU A 78 -15.10 2.20 -14.61
C LEU A 78 -15.97 2.60 -13.43
N TYR A 79 -15.68 2.06 -12.26
CA TYR A 79 -16.30 2.41 -10.98
C TYR A 79 -15.24 2.93 -10.03
N ALA A 80 -15.56 3.99 -9.30
CA ALA A 80 -14.61 4.71 -8.45
C ALA A 80 -15.33 5.34 -7.25
N PRO A 81 -14.59 5.86 -6.26
CA PRO A 81 -15.13 6.80 -5.29
C PRO A 81 -15.84 7.99 -5.97
N ASP A 82 -16.77 8.62 -5.27
CA ASP A 82 -17.52 9.77 -5.78
C ASP A 82 -16.68 11.05 -5.74
N PHE A 83 -15.50 11.01 -6.34
CA PHE A 83 -14.54 12.11 -6.33
C PHE A 83 -15.10 13.43 -6.83
N ALA A 84 -16.10 13.40 -7.71
CA ALA A 84 -16.73 14.61 -8.22
C ALA A 84 -17.47 15.42 -7.12
N ASN A 85 -17.86 14.74 -6.04
CA ASN A 85 -18.53 15.35 -4.88
C ASN A 85 -17.57 15.52 -3.67
N HIS A 86 -16.28 15.25 -3.83
CA HIS A 86 -15.26 15.53 -2.83
C HIS A 86 -14.59 16.88 -3.10
N ASP A 87 -14.45 17.71 -2.07
CA ASP A 87 -13.79 19.01 -2.19
C ASP A 87 -12.32 18.85 -2.60
N GLY A 88 -11.89 19.62 -3.60
CA GLY A 88 -10.50 19.69 -4.02
C GLY A 88 -9.99 18.47 -4.78
N SER A 89 -10.86 17.56 -5.24
CA SER A 89 -10.43 16.40 -6.04
C SER A 89 -9.74 16.82 -7.34
N ALA A 90 -8.62 16.19 -7.67
CA ALA A 90 -7.84 16.37 -8.89
C ALA A 90 -7.95 15.19 -9.87
N THR A 91 -9.07 14.46 -9.84
CA THR A 91 -9.27 13.22 -10.60
C THR A 91 -9.95 13.40 -11.96
N SER A 92 -9.98 14.62 -12.50
CA SER A 92 -10.65 14.93 -13.79
C SER A 92 -10.18 14.06 -14.95
N SER A 93 -8.92 13.61 -14.95
CA SER A 93 -8.33 12.73 -15.96
C SER A 93 -8.90 11.31 -15.96
N LEU A 94 -9.66 10.89 -14.93
CA LEU A 94 -10.42 9.64 -14.94
C LEU A 94 -11.47 9.59 -16.06
N GLY A 95 -11.88 10.76 -16.58
CA GLY A 95 -12.94 10.85 -17.55
C GLY A 95 -14.28 10.37 -16.98
N SER A 96 -15.02 9.57 -17.77
CA SER A 96 -16.30 9.04 -17.32
C SER A 96 -16.13 7.81 -16.44
N TYR A 97 -16.69 7.87 -15.25
CA TYR A 97 -16.80 6.74 -14.33
C TYR A 97 -18.17 6.79 -13.61
N THR A 98 -18.54 5.69 -12.99
CA THR A 98 -19.74 5.60 -12.16
C THR A 98 -19.30 5.53 -10.70
N PRO A 99 -19.79 6.44 -9.83
CA PRO A 99 -19.57 6.32 -8.38
C PRO A 99 -20.07 4.98 -7.84
N TYR A 100 -19.38 4.47 -6.83
CA TYR A 100 -19.86 3.29 -6.13
C TYR A 100 -21.19 3.54 -5.43
N ALA A 101 -22.04 2.52 -5.37
CA ALA A 101 -23.18 2.50 -4.47
C ALA A 101 -22.73 2.00 -3.09
N ALA A 102 -22.64 2.89 -2.12
CA ALA A 102 -22.31 2.53 -0.74
C ALA A 102 -23.38 1.59 -0.16
N VAL A 103 -22.94 0.48 0.45
CA VAL A 103 -23.83 -0.53 1.06
C VAL A 103 -23.77 -0.46 2.57
N SER A 104 -22.57 -0.49 3.15
CA SER A 104 -22.35 -0.38 4.59
C SER A 104 -20.91 0.00 4.92
N GLN A 105 -20.72 0.63 6.08
CA GLN A 105 -19.41 0.84 6.66
C GLN A 105 -19.51 0.62 8.18
N THR A 106 -18.55 -0.12 8.75
CA THR A 106 -18.50 -0.33 10.20
C THR A 106 -17.86 0.88 10.88
N PRO A 107 -18.24 1.18 12.14
CA PRO A 107 -17.41 2.04 12.97
C PRO A 107 -16.00 1.47 13.14
N VAL A 108 -15.04 2.34 13.49
CA VAL A 108 -13.69 1.89 13.88
C VAL A 108 -13.78 0.92 15.04
N SER A 109 -13.12 -0.21 14.93
CA SER A 109 -13.03 -1.25 15.94
C SER A 109 -11.57 -1.57 16.27
N GLY A 110 -11.34 -2.33 17.35
CA GLY A 110 -10.00 -2.72 17.79
C GLY A 110 -9.34 -1.74 18.75
N ALA A 111 -8.15 -2.09 19.23
CA ALA A 111 -7.38 -1.34 20.22
C ALA A 111 -6.05 -0.79 19.68
N GLY A 112 -5.82 -0.89 18.37
CA GLY A 112 -4.59 -0.44 17.69
C GLY A 112 -3.36 -1.28 18.00
N SER A 113 -3.49 -2.41 18.67
CA SER A 113 -2.37 -3.32 18.93
C SER A 113 -2.22 -4.37 17.82
N SER A 114 -1.10 -5.07 17.76
CA SER A 114 -0.90 -6.18 16.81
C SER A 114 -1.86 -7.36 17.05
N ALA A 115 -2.37 -7.51 18.28
CA ALA A 115 -3.35 -8.54 18.62
C ALA A 115 -4.80 -8.10 18.34
N SER A 116 -5.04 -6.78 18.29
CA SER A 116 -6.35 -6.16 18.04
C SER A 116 -6.12 -4.85 17.26
N PRO A 117 -5.77 -4.91 15.96
CA PRO A 117 -5.56 -3.73 15.14
C PRO A 117 -6.83 -2.86 15.09
N TYR A 118 -6.68 -1.56 14.89
CA TYR A 118 -7.80 -0.75 14.43
C TYR A 118 -8.28 -1.29 13.09
N SER A 119 -9.59 -1.33 12.90
CA SER A 119 -10.17 -1.84 11.66
C SER A 119 -11.47 -1.14 11.30
N VAL A 120 -11.63 -0.88 9.99
CA VAL A 120 -12.87 -0.44 9.36
C VAL A 120 -13.18 -1.39 8.21
N THR A 121 -14.43 -1.78 8.07
CA THR A 121 -14.90 -2.55 6.91
C THR A 121 -15.90 -1.74 6.11
N THR A 122 -15.62 -1.54 4.83
CA THR A 122 -16.49 -0.82 3.90
C THR A 122 -16.99 -1.78 2.82
N VAL A 123 -18.28 -1.73 2.53
CA VAL A 123 -18.92 -2.52 1.46
C VAL A 123 -19.57 -1.59 0.46
N ALA A 124 -19.25 -1.77 -0.81
CA ALA A 124 -19.81 -1.02 -1.91
C ALA A 124 -20.13 -1.92 -3.11
N ASP A 125 -21.08 -1.53 -3.92
CA ASP A 125 -21.43 -2.23 -5.15
C ASP A 125 -21.01 -1.40 -6.38
N ALA A 126 -20.47 -2.06 -7.39
CA ALA A 126 -20.17 -1.47 -8.69
C ALA A 126 -21.45 -1.39 -9.54
N GLY A 127 -22.33 -0.49 -9.18
CA GLY A 127 -23.63 -0.28 -9.85
C GLY A 127 -24.45 -1.57 -9.94
N ALA A 128 -25.08 -1.80 -11.09
CA ALA A 128 -25.91 -2.98 -11.36
C ALA A 128 -25.14 -4.17 -11.97
N THR A 129 -23.79 -4.15 -11.96
CA THR A 129 -22.98 -5.22 -12.57
C THR A 129 -23.05 -6.55 -11.83
N GLY A 130 -23.43 -6.52 -10.56
CA GLY A 130 -23.33 -7.65 -9.64
C GLY A 130 -21.94 -7.79 -9.00
N LEU A 131 -20.98 -6.90 -9.28
CA LEU A 131 -19.71 -6.88 -8.57
C LEU A 131 -19.85 -6.14 -7.24
N ARG A 132 -19.57 -6.83 -6.14
CA ARG A 132 -19.47 -6.26 -4.79
C ARG A 132 -18.02 -6.16 -4.36
N ILE A 133 -17.66 -5.04 -3.77
CA ILE A 133 -16.37 -4.77 -3.18
C ILE A 133 -16.52 -4.74 -1.65
N THR A 134 -15.68 -5.48 -0.95
CA THR A 134 -15.51 -5.38 0.51
C THR A 134 -14.07 -4.99 0.79
N GLU A 135 -13.86 -3.80 1.33
CA GLU A 135 -12.56 -3.30 1.73
C GLU A 135 -12.43 -3.33 3.24
N VAL A 136 -11.30 -3.85 3.73
CA VAL A 136 -10.96 -3.86 5.16
C VAL A 136 -9.65 -3.12 5.34
N ASP A 137 -9.73 -1.95 5.95
CA ASP A 137 -8.55 -1.18 6.32
C ASP A 137 -8.17 -1.47 7.76
N THR A 138 -6.88 -1.77 7.98
CA THR A 138 -6.37 -2.09 9.32
C THR A 138 -5.10 -1.30 9.62
N TYR A 139 -5.04 -0.73 10.83
CA TYR A 139 -3.88 0.00 11.31
C TYR A 139 -3.43 -0.48 12.68
N ILE A 140 -2.12 -0.69 12.83
CA ILE A 140 -1.48 -0.97 14.12
C ILE A 140 -0.75 0.29 14.55
N ALA A 141 -1.17 0.90 15.67
CA ALA A 141 -0.56 2.10 16.19
C ALA A 141 0.96 1.94 16.36
N GLY A 142 1.71 2.97 15.99
CA GLY A 142 3.17 2.94 15.97
C GLY A 142 3.77 2.40 14.67
N GLN A 143 2.98 2.00 13.66
CA GLN A 143 3.47 1.62 12.34
C GLN A 143 3.41 2.79 11.35
N GLU A 144 4.34 2.83 10.40
CA GLU A 144 4.38 3.81 9.30
C GLU A 144 3.64 3.28 8.06
N ALA A 145 2.71 2.38 8.24
CA ALA A 145 1.92 1.78 7.17
C ALA A 145 0.59 1.28 7.71
N TYR A 146 -0.45 1.33 6.90
CA TYR A 146 -1.68 0.59 7.14
C TYR A 146 -1.91 -0.43 6.03
N ARG A 147 -2.71 -1.44 6.33
CA ARG A 147 -3.04 -2.53 5.41
C ARG A 147 -4.46 -2.36 4.90
N THR A 148 -4.63 -2.60 3.62
CA THR A 148 -5.93 -2.69 2.96
C THR A 148 -6.07 -4.07 2.32
N ASP A 149 -7.17 -4.75 2.62
CA ASP A 149 -7.59 -6.01 1.99
C ASP A 149 -8.87 -5.76 1.19
N VAL A 150 -8.80 -5.85 -0.13
CA VAL A 150 -9.93 -5.61 -1.04
C VAL A 150 -10.42 -6.95 -1.57
N THR A 151 -11.62 -7.35 -1.21
CA THR A 151 -12.30 -8.53 -1.76
C THR A 151 -13.31 -8.11 -2.79
N VAL A 152 -13.16 -8.56 -4.03
CA VAL A 152 -14.15 -8.45 -5.09
C VAL A 152 -14.93 -9.75 -5.22
N GLU A 153 -16.25 -9.67 -5.26
CA GLU A 153 -17.18 -10.81 -5.33
C GLU A 153 -18.14 -10.64 -6.50
N ASN A 154 -18.22 -11.63 -7.36
CA ASN A 154 -19.21 -11.69 -8.43
C ASN A 154 -20.52 -12.27 -7.90
N ARG A 155 -21.53 -11.44 -7.73
CA ARG A 155 -22.90 -11.81 -7.32
C ARG A 155 -23.86 -11.89 -8.49
N GLY A 156 -23.37 -11.62 -9.72
CA GLY A 156 -24.11 -11.72 -10.96
C GLY A 156 -24.18 -13.15 -11.52
N GLY A 157 -24.92 -13.32 -12.61
CA GLY A 157 -25.12 -14.63 -13.28
C GLY A 157 -24.08 -14.96 -14.36
N GLY A 158 -23.24 -14.02 -14.78
CA GLY A 158 -22.19 -14.19 -15.79
C GLY A 158 -20.80 -14.00 -15.21
N THR A 159 -19.76 -14.40 -15.95
CA THR A 159 -18.36 -14.11 -15.56
C THR A 159 -18.09 -12.59 -15.63
N LEU A 160 -17.51 -12.03 -14.58
CA LEU A 160 -17.05 -10.64 -14.52
C LEU A 160 -15.52 -10.60 -14.56
N SER A 161 -14.99 -9.75 -15.45
CA SER A 161 -13.54 -9.54 -15.59
C SER A 161 -13.23 -8.06 -15.64
N GLY A 162 -12.05 -7.69 -15.16
CA GLY A 162 -11.60 -6.30 -15.14
C GLY A 162 -10.27 -6.10 -14.43
N VAL A 163 -10.04 -4.88 -14.00
CA VAL A 163 -8.83 -4.46 -13.30
C VAL A 163 -9.24 -3.79 -11.98
N LEU A 164 -8.61 -4.19 -10.90
CA LEU A 164 -8.66 -3.50 -9.61
C LEU A 164 -7.44 -2.58 -9.54
N TYR A 165 -7.66 -1.32 -9.12
CA TYR A 165 -6.62 -0.33 -8.89
C TYR A 165 -6.65 0.15 -7.44
N ARG A 166 -5.49 0.48 -6.91
CA ARG A 166 -5.30 1.32 -5.74
C ARG A 166 -4.31 2.39 -6.11
N ALA A 167 -4.72 3.65 -6.06
CA ALA A 167 -3.91 4.78 -6.51
C ALA A 167 -4.20 6.02 -5.68
N GLY A 168 -3.28 6.97 -5.72
CA GLY A 168 -3.41 8.27 -5.08
C GLY A 168 -2.55 9.32 -5.77
N ASP A 169 -2.95 10.55 -5.53
CA ASP A 169 -2.29 11.79 -5.88
C ASP A 169 -1.46 12.23 -4.67
N CYS A 170 -0.14 12.29 -4.81
CA CYS A 170 0.77 12.43 -3.70
C CYS A 170 0.87 13.89 -3.23
N TYR A 171 0.77 14.10 -1.91
CA TYR A 171 1.01 15.39 -1.26
C TYR A 171 2.01 15.23 -0.10
N LEU A 172 3.11 14.58 -0.37
CA LEU A 172 4.04 14.07 0.64
C LEU A 172 4.85 15.17 1.29
N GLN A 173 4.83 15.25 2.62
CA GLN A 173 5.60 16.20 3.43
C GLN A 173 5.35 17.67 3.01
N GLU A 174 4.11 18.08 2.92
CA GLU A 174 3.68 19.44 2.56
C GLU A 174 4.02 19.85 1.11
N SER A 175 4.38 18.91 0.25
CA SER A 175 4.74 19.16 -1.14
C SER A 175 3.84 18.40 -2.11
N ASP A 176 3.31 19.15 -3.08
CA ASP A 176 2.55 18.62 -4.22
C ASP A 176 3.48 18.17 -5.36
N THR A 177 4.77 18.32 -5.18
CA THR A 177 5.77 17.89 -6.15
C THR A 177 6.84 17.02 -5.49
N GLY A 178 7.26 15.99 -6.20
CA GLY A 178 8.27 15.05 -5.73
C GLY A 178 8.86 14.22 -6.87
N PHE A 179 9.43 13.12 -6.51
CA PHE A 179 10.06 12.16 -7.43
C PHE A 179 9.40 10.79 -7.26
N GLY A 180 9.34 10.03 -8.34
CA GLY A 180 8.92 8.64 -8.28
C GLY A 180 9.84 7.78 -7.44
N PHE A 181 9.25 6.79 -6.77
CA PHE A 181 9.95 5.76 -6.02
C PHE A 181 9.37 4.38 -6.30
N VAL A 182 10.17 3.45 -6.80
CA VAL A 182 9.71 2.09 -7.09
C VAL A 182 10.57 1.01 -6.43
N ASP A 183 9.94 -0.07 -6.01
CA ASP A 183 10.57 -1.37 -5.77
C ASP A 183 10.04 -2.34 -6.84
N ALA A 184 10.69 -2.36 -8.01
CA ALA A 184 10.28 -3.20 -9.13
C ALA A 184 10.22 -4.70 -8.78
N GLY A 185 11.06 -5.16 -7.83
CA GLY A 185 11.04 -6.54 -7.34
C GLY A 185 9.79 -6.87 -6.51
N ALA A 186 9.17 -5.84 -5.95
CA ALA A 186 7.93 -5.92 -5.20
C ALA A 186 6.70 -5.50 -6.02
N ALA A 187 6.87 -4.98 -7.24
CA ALA A 187 5.83 -4.31 -8.01
C ALA A 187 5.16 -3.18 -7.19
N ALA A 188 5.96 -2.42 -6.45
CA ALA A 188 5.51 -1.35 -5.59
C ALA A 188 5.96 0.00 -6.15
N ALA A 189 5.08 0.99 -6.15
CA ALA A 189 5.35 2.33 -6.61
C ALA A 189 4.88 3.36 -5.58
N GLY A 190 5.47 4.55 -5.62
CA GLY A 190 5.10 5.65 -4.76
C GLY A 190 5.93 6.89 -5.01
N CYS A 191 5.77 7.86 -4.15
CA CYS A 191 6.35 9.19 -4.21
C CYS A 191 7.43 9.37 -3.13
N ALA A 192 8.42 10.20 -3.41
CA ALA A 192 9.49 10.59 -2.51
C ALA A 192 9.85 12.06 -2.72
N ILE A 193 10.30 12.73 -1.67
CA ILE A 193 10.76 14.14 -1.77
C ILE A 193 12.06 14.24 -2.57
N ASN A 194 12.92 13.24 -2.49
CA ASN A 194 14.24 13.25 -3.12
C ASN A 194 14.33 12.19 -4.22
N ALA A 195 15.00 12.52 -5.30
CA ALA A 195 15.26 11.59 -6.40
C ALA A 195 15.87 10.27 -5.89
N ASN A 196 15.30 9.14 -6.31
CA ASN A 196 15.70 7.80 -5.84
C ASN A 196 15.71 7.65 -4.31
N ASN A 197 14.95 8.48 -3.60
CA ASN A 197 14.94 8.60 -2.14
C ASN A 197 16.36 8.78 -1.55
N SER A 198 17.14 9.69 -2.12
CA SER A 198 18.53 9.98 -1.71
C SER A 198 18.75 11.50 -1.53
N PRO A 199 19.03 12.03 -0.32
CA PRO A 199 19.06 11.27 0.93
C PRO A 199 17.71 10.66 1.28
N ALA A 200 17.70 9.57 2.07
CA ALA A 200 16.47 8.91 2.45
C ALA A 200 15.57 9.87 3.21
N ALA A 201 14.37 10.07 2.70
CA ALA A 201 13.29 10.86 3.29
C ALA A 201 12.04 9.98 3.44
N ARG A 202 10.97 10.55 3.98
CA ARG A 202 9.69 9.83 4.00
C ARG A 202 9.21 9.62 2.56
N ILE A 203 8.62 8.46 2.34
CA ILE A 203 7.99 8.09 1.08
C ILE A 203 6.53 7.76 1.33
N GLU A 204 5.74 7.91 0.29
CA GLU A 204 4.42 7.31 0.17
C GLU A 204 4.49 6.21 -0.87
N GLN A 205 4.05 4.99 -0.52
CA GLN A 205 4.19 3.85 -1.41
C GLN A 205 3.04 2.86 -1.27
N TRP A 206 2.47 2.44 -2.38
CA TRP A 206 1.57 1.29 -2.46
C TRP A 206 2.40 0.02 -2.64
N PHE A 207 2.40 -0.82 -1.62
CA PHE A 207 3.20 -2.04 -1.57
C PHE A 207 2.29 -3.28 -1.61
N PRO A 208 2.21 -4.01 -2.74
CA PRO A 208 1.31 -5.15 -2.88
C PRO A 208 1.76 -6.35 -2.04
N ILE A 209 0.82 -6.94 -1.31
CA ILE A 209 0.95 -8.21 -0.59
C ILE A 209 0.56 -9.36 -1.51
N THR A 210 -0.57 -9.20 -2.22
CA THR A 210 -1.02 -10.16 -3.22
C THR A 210 -0.10 -10.10 -4.44
N ALA A 211 0.38 -11.26 -4.88
CA ALA A 211 1.26 -11.36 -6.05
C ALA A 211 0.51 -11.03 -7.36
N GLY A 212 1.28 -10.67 -8.40
CA GLY A 212 0.74 -10.38 -9.73
C GLY A 212 0.29 -8.93 -9.92
N ALA A 213 0.63 -8.04 -8.99
CA ALA A 213 0.41 -6.61 -9.18
C ALA A 213 1.28 -6.04 -10.29
N ALA A 214 0.74 -5.06 -11.00
CA ALA A 214 1.46 -4.11 -11.83
C ALA A 214 1.46 -2.73 -11.13
N TYR A 215 2.34 -1.82 -11.52
CA TYR A 215 2.48 -0.51 -10.89
C TYR A 215 2.67 0.61 -11.92
N MET A 216 2.37 1.83 -11.50
CA MET A 216 2.71 3.05 -12.23
C MET A 216 3.03 4.15 -11.24
N GLU A 217 4.03 4.97 -11.59
CA GLU A 217 4.26 6.28 -11.04
C GLU A 217 4.54 7.25 -12.19
N ALA A 218 3.88 8.40 -12.18
CA ALA A 218 3.97 9.45 -13.20
C ALA A 218 3.34 10.74 -12.66
N GLY A 219 3.13 11.76 -13.50
CA GLY A 219 2.24 12.87 -13.14
C GLY A 219 0.87 12.36 -12.71
N PHE A 220 0.27 12.96 -11.67
CA PHE A 220 -1.01 12.49 -11.12
C PHE A 220 -2.07 12.30 -12.21
N SER A 221 -2.17 13.28 -13.12
CA SER A 221 -3.14 13.24 -14.23
C SER A 221 -2.87 12.09 -15.22
N GLU A 222 -1.61 11.67 -15.38
CA GLU A 222 -1.26 10.51 -16.21
C GLU A 222 -1.67 9.20 -15.55
N VAL A 223 -1.52 9.10 -14.21
CA VAL A 223 -1.97 7.93 -13.45
C VAL A 223 -3.49 7.78 -13.57
N TRP A 224 -4.24 8.86 -13.34
CA TRP A 224 -5.70 8.84 -13.50
C TRP A 224 -6.13 8.59 -14.94
N GLY A 225 -5.44 9.21 -15.91
CA GLY A 225 -5.68 8.97 -17.34
C GLY A 225 -5.41 7.53 -17.76
N HIS A 226 -4.43 6.86 -17.16
CA HIS A 226 -4.18 5.44 -17.43
C HIS A 226 -5.30 4.56 -16.85
N ILE A 227 -5.78 4.83 -15.63
CA ILE A 227 -6.93 4.13 -15.04
C ILE A 227 -8.18 4.28 -15.93
N ALA A 228 -8.37 5.46 -16.55
CA ALA A 228 -9.44 5.70 -17.51
C ALA A 228 -9.39 4.77 -18.74
N THR A 229 -8.25 4.20 -19.08
CA THR A 229 -8.12 3.21 -20.15
C THR A 229 -8.60 1.82 -19.77
N ARG A 230 -8.84 1.54 -18.49
CA ARG A 230 -9.23 0.26 -17.90
C ARG A 230 -8.20 -0.87 -18.12
N GLN A 231 -6.94 -0.49 -18.40
CA GLN A 231 -5.81 -1.42 -18.58
C GLN A 231 -4.98 -1.52 -17.29
N PRO A 232 -4.36 -2.67 -17.01
CA PRO A 232 -3.43 -2.76 -15.89
C PRO A 232 -2.27 -1.79 -16.06
N PHE A 233 -1.69 -1.32 -14.97
CA PHE A 233 -0.56 -0.41 -15.01
C PHE A 233 0.64 -1.00 -15.76
N PRO A 234 1.42 -0.17 -16.47
CA PRO A 234 2.46 -0.63 -17.42
C PRO A 234 3.81 -0.97 -16.76
N ASN A 235 3.94 -0.93 -15.45
CA ASN A 235 5.19 -1.08 -14.68
C ASN A 235 6.24 0.01 -15.01
N THR A 236 5.78 1.24 -15.09
CA THR A 236 6.60 2.42 -15.41
C THR A 236 6.76 3.37 -14.22
N CYS A 237 7.79 4.21 -14.29
CA CYS A 237 8.06 5.26 -13.31
C CYS A 237 8.79 6.42 -13.97
N LYS A 238 8.38 7.64 -13.65
CA LYS A 238 9.11 8.88 -13.93
C LYS A 238 10.06 9.24 -12.77
N CYS A 239 10.72 8.28 -12.22
CA CYS A 239 11.51 8.34 -10.99
C CYS A 239 12.62 9.40 -10.93
N THR A 240 12.98 9.99 -12.06
CA THR A 240 14.04 11.04 -12.14
C THR A 240 13.48 12.42 -12.38
N GLU A 241 12.18 12.56 -12.57
CA GLU A 241 11.51 13.83 -12.81
C GLU A 241 10.93 14.34 -11.48
N SER A 242 11.11 15.65 -11.23
CA SER A 242 10.42 16.35 -10.14
C SER A 242 9.12 16.91 -10.71
N ILE A 243 8.03 16.27 -10.39
CA ILE A 243 6.70 16.56 -10.93
C ILE A 243 5.66 16.49 -9.82
N ASP A 244 4.49 17.03 -10.09
CA ASP A 244 3.28 16.79 -9.33
C ASP A 244 2.83 15.36 -9.63
N ASN A 245 3.19 14.44 -8.73
CA ASN A 245 3.18 13.03 -9.00
C ASN A 245 2.08 12.26 -8.27
N GLY A 246 1.53 11.27 -8.96
CA GLY A 246 0.69 10.23 -8.40
C GLY A 246 1.30 8.86 -8.59
N ALA A 247 0.81 7.88 -7.86
CA ALA A 247 1.25 6.51 -7.99
C ALA A 247 0.13 5.52 -7.68
N GLY A 248 0.32 4.26 -8.11
CA GLY A 248 -0.62 3.20 -7.79
C GLY A 248 -0.15 1.82 -8.20
N ILE A 249 -0.98 0.86 -7.83
CA ILE A 249 -0.84 -0.56 -8.16
C ILE A 249 -2.16 -1.11 -8.72
N SER A 250 -2.09 -2.15 -9.54
CA SER A 250 -3.27 -2.76 -10.15
C SER A 250 -3.16 -4.28 -10.25
N TRP A 251 -4.30 -4.95 -10.29
CA TRP A 251 -4.42 -6.40 -10.55
C TRP A 251 -5.55 -6.67 -11.53
N THR A 252 -5.35 -7.62 -12.42
CA THR A 252 -6.45 -8.16 -13.24
C THR A 252 -7.21 -9.23 -12.46
N TYR A 253 -8.53 -9.31 -12.69
CA TYR A 253 -9.37 -10.37 -12.14
C TYR A 253 -10.32 -10.93 -13.19
N SER A 254 -10.72 -12.19 -13.00
CA SER A 254 -11.80 -12.84 -13.73
C SER A 254 -12.52 -13.78 -12.77
N LEU A 255 -13.82 -13.55 -12.55
CA LEU A 255 -14.62 -14.19 -11.52
C LEU A 255 -15.85 -14.85 -12.15
N ALA A 256 -15.96 -16.16 -12.03
CA ALA A 256 -17.20 -16.88 -12.32
C ALA A 256 -18.33 -16.45 -11.35
N PRO A 257 -19.60 -16.69 -11.66
CA PRO A 257 -20.71 -16.43 -10.73
C PRO A 257 -20.45 -17.02 -9.33
N GLY A 258 -20.64 -16.22 -8.30
CA GLY A 258 -20.39 -16.57 -6.90
C GLY A 258 -18.91 -16.62 -6.47
N ALA A 259 -17.97 -16.45 -7.41
CA ALA A 259 -16.55 -16.43 -7.08
C ALA A 259 -16.11 -15.11 -6.48
N ARG A 260 -15.04 -15.17 -5.68
CA ARG A 260 -14.41 -14.00 -5.07
C ARG A 260 -12.88 -14.08 -5.11
N ALA A 261 -12.23 -12.92 -5.11
CA ALA A 261 -10.78 -12.79 -5.00
C ALA A 261 -10.43 -11.66 -4.03
N THR A 262 -9.33 -11.82 -3.28
CA THR A 262 -8.85 -10.80 -2.35
C THR A 262 -7.47 -10.30 -2.78
N PHE A 263 -7.33 -9.00 -2.88
CA PHE A 263 -6.12 -8.27 -3.21
C PHE A 263 -5.71 -7.43 -2.01
N SER A 264 -4.52 -7.67 -1.50
CA SER A 264 -4.03 -7.04 -0.27
C SER A 264 -2.79 -6.21 -0.56
N HIS A 265 -2.67 -5.06 0.09
CA HIS A 265 -1.51 -4.19 0.01
C HIS A 265 -1.28 -3.44 1.33
N PHE A 266 -0.11 -2.82 1.44
CA PHE A 266 0.16 -1.76 2.40
C PHE A 266 0.24 -0.42 1.68
N THR A 267 -0.32 0.63 2.28
CA THR A 267 0.06 2.02 2.00
C THR A 267 1.10 2.42 3.05
N VAL A 268 2.28 2.84 2.59
CA VAL A 268 3.50 2.94 3.40
C VAL A 268 4.02 4.38 3.36
N PHE A 269 4.32 4.95 4.53
CA PHE A 269 4.86 6.31 4.69
C PHE A 269 6.26 6.32 5.32
N SER A 270 7.00 5.26 5.18
CA SER A 270 8.30 5.08 5.83
C SER A 270 9.41 5.92 5.22
N PRO A 271 10.21 6.63 6.05
CA PRO A 271 11.37 7.39 5.56
C PRO A 271 12.49 6.53 4.95
N ARG A 272 12.34 5.23 4.87
CA ARG A 272 13.39 4.31 4.38
C ARG A 272 12.92 3.36 3.27
N GLY A 273 11.87 3.73 2.54
CA GLY A 273 11.22 2.76 1.67
C GLY A 273 10.58 1.66 2.54
N VAL A 274 10.04 0.62 1.99
CA VAL A 274 9.30 -0.43 2.68
C VAL A 274 9.42 -0.38 4.21
N ALA A 275 8.29 -0.13 4.90
CA ALA A 275 8.21 0.14 6.32
C ALA A 275 9.13 -0.75 7.18
N GLY A 276 9.96 -0.13 8.00
CA GLY A 276 10.55 -0.80 9.16
C GLY A 276 9.45 -1.03 10.21
N PRO A 277 9.54 -2.07 11.04
CA PRO A 277 8.69 -2.10 12.23
C PRO A 277 8.99 -0.82 13.02
N PRO A 278 7.96 -0.15 13.54
CA PRO A 278 8.17 0.97 14.45
C PRO A 278 9.03 0.48 15.61
N PRO A 279 9.83 1.34 16.23
CA PRO A 279 10.35 1.06 17.55
C PRO A 279 9.13 0.74 18.44
N PRO A 280 9.22 -0.25 19.33
CA PRO A 280 8.12 -0.55 20.23
C PRO A 280 7.73 0.74 20.95
N ALA A 281 6.46 1.13 20.84
CA ALA A 281 5.94 2.22 21.64
C ALA A 281 6.26 1.92 23.10
N ASN A 282 6.81 2.89 23.83
CA ASN A 282 7.10 2.75 25.25
C ASN A 282 5.84 2.20 25.94
N PRO A 283 5.89 1.03 26.56
CA PRO A 283 4.72 0.45 27.16
C PRO A 283 4.29 1.33 28.34
N THR A 284 3.10 1.92 28.26
CA THR A 284 2.35 2.25 29.49
C THR A 284 2.20 0.95 30.27
N PRO A 285 2.52 0.91 31.59
CA PRO A 285 2.56 -0.34 32.33
C PRO A 285 1.18 -0.99 32.37
N ALA A 286 0.97 -2.02 31.57
CA ALA A 286 -0.13 -2.96 31.69
C ALA A 286 0.43 -4.26 32.26
N ALA A 287 -0.37 -4.92 33.12
CA ALA A 287 -0.05 -6.12 33.87
C ALA A 287 0.71 -7.22 33.09
N PRO A 288 1.48 -8.11 33.75
CA PRO A 288 2.51 -8.94 33.14
C PRO A 288 1.91 -9.98 32.19
N ALA A 289 1.98 -9.70 30.90
CA ALA A 289 1.79 -10.71 29.86
C ALA A 289 3.16 -11.28 29.48
N THR A 290 3.26 -12.60 29.43
CA THR A 290 4.46 -13.38 29.06
C THR A 290 5.05 -12.86 27.75
N THR A 291 6.17 -12.15 27.83
CA THR A 291 6.89 -11.55 26.71
C THR A 291 7.63 -12.62 25.92
N THR A 292 7.08 -13.09 24.83
CA THR A 292 7.87 -13.74 23.79
C THR A 292 8.62 -12.66 23.00
N ARG A 293 9.91 -12.50 23.29
CA ARG A 293 10.84 -11.63 22.55
C ARG A 293 10.72 -11.90 21.04
N PRO A 294 10.58 -10.85 20.18
CA PRO A 294 10.55 -11.05 18.73
C PRO A 294 11.74 -11.90 18.28
N PRO A 295 11.55 -12.87 17.37
CA PRO A 295 12.63 -13.74 16.94
C PRO A 295 13.75 -12.90 16.30
N ALA A 296 14.98 -13.05 16.80
CA ALA A 296 16.13 -12.37 16.21
C ALA A 296 16.32 -12.81 14.75
N ILE A 297 16.61 -11.89 13.85
CA ILE A 297 16.84 -12.25 12.44
C ILE A 297 18.02 -13.20 12.30
N PHE A 298 19.13 -12.91 12.98
CA PHE A 298 20.36 -13.71 12.94
C PHE A 298 20.68 -14.30 14.32
N GLY A 299 21.19 -15.50 14.36
CA GLY A 299 21.64 -16.16 15.58
C GLY A 299 20.98 -17.51 15.82
N PRO A 300 21.25 -18.16 16.97
CA PRO A 300 20.55 -19.38 17.37
C PRO A 300 19.05 -19.11 17.48
N GLY A 301 18.23 -19.89 16.80
CA GLY A 301 16.78 -19.68 16.74
C GLY A 301 16.30 -18.54 15.82
N GLY A 302 17.22 -17.80 15.15
CA GLY A 302 16.85 -16.71 14.25
C GLY A 302 16.12 -17.18 12.99
N ILE A 303 15.29 -16.29 12.43
CA ILE A 303 14.51 -16.57 11.21
C ILE A 303 15.36 -16.64 9.94
N VAL A 304 16.64 -16.23 10.01
CA VAL A 304 17.56 -16.29 8.90
C VAL A 304 18.77 -17.15 9.25
N SER A 305 18.94 -18.22 8.50
CA SER A 305 20.18 -18.99 8.48
C SER A 305 21.16 -18.36 7.50
N ALA A 306 22.24 -17.80 8.00
CA ALA A 306 23.31 -17.18 7.22
C ALA A 306 24.67 -17.57 7.79
N PRO A 307 25.75 -17.56 6.99
CA PRO A 307 27.10 -17.86 7.48
C PRO A 307 27.51 -16.97 8.65
N SER A 308 28.39 -17.48 9.51
CA SER A 308 28.97 -16.68 10.58
C SER A 308 29.82 -15.54 10.00
N ASN A 309 29.73 -14.36 10.58
CA ASN A 309 30.56 -13.21 10.20
C ASN A 309 31.86 -13.06 11.01
N ARG A 310 32.12 -14.00 11.92
CA ARG A 310 33.36 -14.02 12.76
C ARG A 310 34.60 -14.28 11.94
N ARG A 311 34.49 -15.02 10.82
CA ARG A 311 35.56 -15.34 9.90
C ARG A 311 35.28 -14.75 8.52
N CYS A 312 36.32 -14.63 7.67
CA CYS A 312 36.10 -14.25 6.28
C CYS A 312 35.28 -15.31 5.54
N ILE A 313 34.50 -14.89 4.55
CA ILE A 313 33.58 -15.76 3.81
C ILE A 313 34.05 -15.91 2.36
N SER A 314 34.00 -17.15 1.86
CA SER A 314 34.23 -17.42 0.46
C SER A 314 33.08 -16.86 -0.42
N ARG A 315 33.42 -16.12 -1.48
CA ARG A 315 32.46 -15.60 -2.45
C ARG A 315 31.71 -16.71 -3.21
N ARG A 316 32.22 -17.96 -3.17
CA ARG A 316 31.63 -19.10 -3.89
C ARG A 316 30.54 -19.82 -3.10
N ASN A 317 30.47 -19.65 -1.78
CA ASN A 317 29.59 -20.43 -0.89
C ASN A 317 28.72 -19.59 0.04
N PHE A 318 28.33 -18.39 -0.37
CA PHE A 318 27.46 -17.58 0.45
C PHE A 318 26.01 -17.88 0.13
N ARG A 319 25.32 -18.54 1.05
CA ARG A 319 23.88 -18.83 0.95
C ARG A 319 23.15 -18.35 2.19
N ILE A 320 21.99 -17.76 1.97
CA ILE A 320 21.04 -17.35 3.02
C ILE A 320 19.79 -18.18 2.84
N ARG A 321 19.20 -18.64 3.93
CA ARG A 321 17.90 -19.29 3.94
C ARG A 321 17.01 -18.63 4.99
N ILE A 322 15.80 -18.25 4.60
CA ILE A 322 14.76 -17.76 5.50
C ILE A 322 13.99 -18.97 6.01
N ARG A 323 13.81 -19.06 7.33
CA ARG A 323 13.09 -20.13 8.00
C ARG A 323 11.64 -19.72 8.24
N LYS A 324 10.74 -20.67 8.31
CA LYS A 324 9.36 -20.42 8.75
C LYS A 324 9.36 -19.94 10.20
N ILE A 325 8.46 -19.01 10.52
CA ILE A 325 8.18 -18.54 11.87
C ILE A 325 6.94 -19.29 12.36
N ARG A 326 6.99 -19.83 13.57
CA ARG A 326 5.84 -20.53 14.14
C ARG A 326 4.68 -19.53 14.39
N GLY A 327 3.50 -19.84 13.91
CA GLY A 327 2.30 -19.02 14.12
C GLY A 327 2.19 -17.77 13.23
N VAL A 328 3.18 -17.54 12.31
CA VAL A 328 3.18 -16.35 11.44
C VAL A 328 3.59 -16.74 10.02
N THR A 329 2.85 -16.26 9.04
CA THR A 329 3.20 -16.47 7.62
C THR A 329 4.12 -15.35 7.15
N ILE A 330 5.25 -15.69 6.51
CA ILE A 330 6.09 -14.73 5.83
C ILE A 330 5.52 -14.51 4.44
N ILE A 331 5.16 -13.26 4.11
CA ILE A 331 4.57 -12.91 2.82
C ILE A 331 5.60 -12.46 1.79
N ALA A 332 6.64 -11.76 2.25
CA ALA A 332 7.74 -11.33 1.40
C ALA A 332 9.05 -11.24 2.18
N ALA A 333 10.17 -11.29 1.45
CA ALA A 333 11.47 -10.99 2.03
C ALA A 333 12.37 -10.36 0.96
N SER A 334 13.19 -9.38 1.35
CA SER A 334 14.19 -8.77 0.49
C SER A 334 15.59 -8.92 1.10
N VAL A 335 16.57 -9.09 0.21
CA VAL A 335 17.99 -9.16 0.59
C VAL A 335 18.71 -8.04 -0.14
N LYS A 336 19.34 -7.15 0.62
CA LYS A 336 20.16 -6.05 0.09
C LYS A 336 21.63 -6.29 0.43
N VAL A 337 22.53 -5.93 -0.50
CA VAL A 337 23.98 -5.94 -0.28
C VAL A 337 24.51 -4.54 -0.56
N ASN A 338 25.13 -3.92 0.44
CA ASN A 338 25.57 -2.51 0.38
C ASN A 338 24.48 -1.55 -0.08
N GLY A 339 23.24 -1.74 0.44
CA GLY A 339 22.08 -0.92 0.11
C GLY A 339 21.32 -1.33 -1.15
N ARG A 340 21.95 -2.05 -2.10
CA ARG A 340 21.29 -2.48 -3.34
C ARG A 340 20.52 -3.78 -3.13
N THR A 341 19.26 -3.85 -3.57
CA THR A 341 18.45 -5.08 -3.53
C THR A 341 19.04 -6.09 -4.51
N VAL A 342 19.42 -7.27 -4.02
CA VAL A 342 19.97 -8.37 -4.83
C VAL A 342 18.97 -9.50 -5.02
N ARG A 343 17.96 -9.60 -4.16
CA ARG A 343 16.91 -10.61 -4.28
C ARG A 343 15.65 -10.21 -3.50
N THR A 344 14.50 -10.43 -4.12
CA THR A 344 13.19 -10.42 -3.48
C THR A 344 12.58 -11.81 -3.56
N LEU A 345 11.97 -12.28 -2.47
CA LEU A 345 11.37 -13.62 -2.34
C LEU A 345 9.90 -13.47 -1.96
N ARG A 346 9.01 -14.21 -2.61
CA ARG A 346 7.56 -14.21 -2.34
C ARG A 346 6.96 -15.62 -2.48
N GLY A 347 5.80 -15.82 -1.88
CA GLY A 347 5.01 -17.05 -1.98
C GLY A 347 5.83 -18.30 -1.63
N ARG A 348 5.72 -19.36 -2.42
CA ARG A 348 6.42 -20.64 -2.17
C ARG A 348 7.95 -20.55 -2.19
N ARG A 349 8.54 -19.48 -2.77
CA ARG A 349 9.99 -19.29 -2.88
C ARG A 349 10.61 -18.59 -1.67
N ILE A 350 9.85 -18.17 -0.69
CA ILE A 350 10.33 -17.45 0.51
C ILE A 350 11.40 -18.23 1.26
N THR A 351 11.26 -19.56 1.38
CA THR A 351 12.24 -20.42 2.07
C THR A 351 13.33 -20.94 1.15
N ALA A 352 13.31 -20.58 -0.15
CA ALA A 352 14.36 -21.00 -1.08
C ALA A 352 15.72 -20.37 -0.71
N PRO A 353 16.84 -21.09 -0.92
CA PRO A 353 18.16 -20.53 -0.68
C PRO A 353 18.41 -19.31 -1.56
N VAL A 354 18.86 -18.21 -0.97
CA VAL A 354 19.34 -17.04 -1.69
C VAL A 354 20.82 -17.21 -1.97
N ASP A 355 21.16 -17.32 -3.23
CA ASP A 355 22.54 -17.43 -3.69
C ASP A 355 23.11 -16.02 -3.91
N LEU A 356 24.13 -15.67 -3.17
CA LEU A 356 24.83 -14.38 -3.26
C LEU A 356 26.25 -14.55 -3.87
N ARG A 357 26.42 -15.46 -4.81
CA ARG A 357 27.67 -15.54 -5.58
C ARG A 357 27.92 -14.24 -6.30
N GLY A 358 29.16 -13.79 -6.37
CA GLY A 358 29.49 -12.51 -6.99
C GLY A 358 29.54 -11.31 -6.02
N LEU A 359 29.44 -11.54 -4.71
CA LEU A 359 29.55 -10.50 -3.68
C LEU A 359 30.78 -9.59 -3.87
N PRO A 360 30.72 -8.32 -3.44
CA PRO A 360 31.86 -7.40 -3.51
C PRO A 360 33.12 -7.93 -2.84
N LYS A 361 34.27 -7.53 -3.35
CA LYS A 361 35.54 -7.77 -2.66
C LYS A 361 35.62 -6.87 -1.42
N GLY A 362 36.25 -7.35 -0.33
CA GLY A 362 36.43 -6.57 0.89
C GLY A 362 35.29 -6.69 1.90
N ARG A 363 34.95 -5.60 2.55
CA ARG A 363 33.87 -5.55 3.55
C ARG A 363 32.55 -5.17 2.86
N TYR A 364 31.46 -5.81 3.27
CA TYR A 364 30.12 -5.50 2.77
C TYR A 364 29.07 -5.78 3.85
N THR A 365 27.93 -5.13 3.71
CA THR A 365 26.80 -5.32 4.60
C THR A 365 25.69 -6.07 3.86
N VAL A 366 25.15 -7.11 4.51
CA VAL A 366 23.94 -7.79 4.07
C VAL A 366 22.82 -7.34 4.99
N GLU A 367 21.77 -6.81 4.42
CA GLU A 367 20.53 -6.45 5.09
C GLU A 367 19.43 -7.39 4.59
N ILE A 368 18.65 -7.91 5.51
CA ILE A 368 17.51 -8.78 5.20
C ILE A 368 16.28 -8.17 5.85
N ARG A 369 15.21 -8.03 5.07
CA ARG A 369 13.91 -7.56 5.50
C ARG A 369 12.90 -8.66 5.24
N VAL A 370 12.09 -8.99 6.22
CA VAL A 370 11.08 -10.06 6.16
C VAL A 370 9.74 -9.48 6.54
N PHE A 371 8.78 -9.53 5.64
CA PHE A 371 7.38 -9.16 5.87
C PHE A 371 6.56 -10.35 6.30
N THR A 372 5.73 -10.15 7.28
CA THR A 372 4.87 -11.18 7.86
C THR A 372 3.39 -10.84 7.67
N SER A 373 2.53 -11.84 7.65
CA SER A 373 1.07 -11.68 7.46
C SER A 373 0.38 -10.89 8.57
N ASP A 374 1.03 -10.69 9.70
CA ASP A 374 0.56 -9.87 10.81
C ASP A 374 1.13 -8.43 10.74
N GLY A 375 1.53 -7.98 9.55
CA GLY A 375 1.98 -6.61 9.30
C GLY A 375 3.38 -6.25 9.81
N ARG A 376 4.11 -7.21 10.42
CA ARG A 376 5.46 -6.91 10.94
C ARG A 376 6.52 -6.94 9.85
N LEU A 377 7.41 -5.96 9.86
CA LEU A 377 8.67 -5.99 9.14
C LEU A 377 9.82 -6.31 10.09
N ILE A 378 10.46 -7.44 9.90
CA ILE A 378 11.59 -7.87 10.71
C ILE A 378 12.87 -7.63 9.90
N THR A 379 13.73 -6.71 10.37
CA THR A 379 14.96 -6.31 9.67
C THR A 379 16.19 -6.74 10.43
N GLY A 380 17.20 -7.24 9.72
CA GLY A 380 18.52 -7.53 10.31
C GLY A 380 19.64 -7.16 9.37
N LYS A 381 20.69 -6.56 9.94
CA LYS A 381 21.91 -6.22 9.23
C LYS A 381 23.08 -7.00 9.78
N ARG A 382 23.94 -7.51 8.89
CA ARG A 382 25.17 -8.18 9.27
C ARG A 382 26.31 -7.80 8.34
N ARG A 383 27.44 -7.40 8.92
CA ARG A 383 28.64 -7.07 8.17
C ARG A 383 29.49 -8.31 7.94
N TYR A 384 30.00 -8.45 6.74
CA TYR A 384 30.87 -9.54 6.31
C TYR A 384 32.15 -9.00 5.67
N ARG A 385 33.14 -9.89 5.54
CA ARG A 385 34.35 -9.65 4.73
C ARG A 385 34.64 -10.86 3.85
N THR A 386 35.03 -10.63 2.61
CA THR A 386 35.48 -11.71 1.72
C THR A 386 36.90 -12.17 2.08
N CYS A 387 37.16 -13.46 1.93
CA CYS A 387 38.53 -13.99 2.09
C CYS A 387 39.40 -13.49 0.95
N VAL A 388 40.60 -13.02 1.29
CA VAL A 388 41.65 -12.69 0.32
C VAL A 388 42.45 -13.96 0.08
N PRO A 389 42.74 -14.37 -1.17
CA PRO A 389 43.63 -15.49 -1.43
C PRO A 389 44.98 -15.21 -0.77
N LYS A 390 45.52 -16.17 -0.03
CA LYS A 390 46.93 -16.09 0.43
C LYS A 390 47.80 -15.97 -0.82
N ARG A 391 48.57 -14.89 -0.95
CA ARG A 391 49.66 -14.83 -1.93
C ARG A 391 50.56 -16.02 -1.66
N ARG A 392 50.68 -16.97 -2.58
CA ARG A 392 51.75 -17.94 -2.57
C ARG A 392 53.07 -17.15 -2.58
N LYS A 393 53.86 -17.21 -1.52
CA LYS A 393 55.23 -16.78 -1.57
C LYS A 393 55.88 -17.65 -2.69
N ARG A 394 56.28 -17.04 -3.80
CA ARG A 394 57.22 -17.68 -4.70
C ARG A 394 58.50 -17.82 -3.88
N GLY A 395 58.95 -19.02 -3.65
CA GLY A 395 60.29 -19.28 -3.13
C GLY A 395 61.32 -18.68 -4.12
N PRO A 396 62.50 -18.28 -3.62
CA PRO A 396 63.57 -17.89 -4.51
C PRO A 396 63.91 -19.08 -5.43
N LEU A 397 64.13 -18.76 -6.73
CA LEU A 397 64.65 -19.69 -7.73
C LEU A 397 66.09 -20.05 -7.34
#